data_d11a140d559129f6178e48769ab6ef4f
#
_entry.id   d11a140d559129f6178e48769ab6ef4f
#
_cell.length_a   1.000
_cell.length_b   1.000
_cell.length_c   1.000
_cell.angle_alpha   90.00
_cell.angle_beta   90.00
_cell.angle_gamma   90.00
#
_symmetry.space_group_name_H-M   'P 1'
#
loop_
_entity.id
_entity.type
_entity.pdbx_description
1 polymer ?
#
loop_
_entity_poly.entity_id
_entity_poly.type
_entity_poly.pdbx_seq_one_letter_code
_entity_poly.pdbx_strand_id
1 'polypeptide(L)'
;MFEGERIAERLAAEQPQVHADLARIGVTGIYKGDGVVLRARRPILRHDETGRLAQVSFNNYDRDTVRLADDDMRALYAGIRAFDSMANEPEMQWRYTLRPGDMLVFDNWRVLHGRGAFRGKRKMAGAYIN
;
A
#
# COMPACT_ATOMS: atom_id res chain seq x y z
N MET A 1 11.29 1.65 -1.74
CA MET A 1 10.11 1.45 -2.62
C MET A 1 10.04 -0.01 -2.98
N PHE A 2 8.87 -0.50 -3.30
CA PHE A 2 8.65 -1.86 -3.78
C PHE A 2 7.40 -1.93 -4.65
N GLU A 3 7.37 -2.91 -5.53
CA GLU A 3 6.25 -3.13 -6.45
C GLU A 3 5.19 -3.99 -5.78
N GLY A 4 3.97 -3.47 -5.69
CA GLY A 4 2.86 -4.13 -5.01
C GLY A 4 2.40 -5.40 -5.72
N GLU A 5 2.51 -5.46 -7.05
CA GLU A 5 2.16 -6.64 -7.85
C GLU A 5 3.01 -7.86 -7.46
N ARG A 6 4.32 -7.67 -7.30
CA ARG A 6 5.22 -8.75 -6.91
C ARG A 6 4.87 -9.36 -5.54
N ILE A 7 4.43 -8.51 -4.59
CA ILE A 7 3.96 -9.02 -3.28
C ILE A 7 2.63 -9.75 -3.45
N ALA A 8 1.69 -9.20 -4.24
CA ALA A 8 0.41 -9.84 -4.47
C ALA A 8 0.55 -11.22 -5.15
N GLU A 9 1.41 -11.34 -6.15
CA GLU A 9 1.73 -12.62 -6.81
C GLU A 9 2.31 -13.63 -5.83
N ARG A 10 3.25 -13.20 -5.01
CA ARG A 10 3.86 -14.07 -4.01
C ARG A 10 2.86 -14.50 -2.93
N LEU A 11 1.99 -13.60 -2.47
CA LEU A 11 0.88 -13.95 -1.57
C LEU A 11 -0.08 -14.95 -2.21
N ALA A 12 -0.41 -14.77 -3.49
CA ALA A 12 -1.27 -15.72 -4.20
C ALA A 12 -0.66 -17.12 -4.27
N ALA A 13 0.67 -17.21 -4.45
CA ALA A 13 1.38 -18.48 -4.52
C ALA A 13 1.59 -19.15 -3.16
N GLU A 14 2.02 -18.39 -2.15
CA GLU A 14 2.45 -18.93 -0.85
C GLU A 14 1.31 -18.95 0.19
N GLN A 15 0.38 -18.00 0.12
CA GLN A 15 -0.70 -17.79 1.08
C GLN A 15 -2.01 -17.40 0.36
N PRO A 16 -2.61 -18.28 -0.45
CA PRO A 16 -3.73 -17.93 -1.34
C PRO A 16 -4.96 -17.42 -0.57
N GLN A 17 -5.22 -17.93 0.63
CA GLN A 17 -6.33 -17.42 1.44
C GLN A 17 -6.08 -15.98 1.90
N VAL A 18 -4.87 -15.65 2.29
CA VAL A 18 -4.48 -14.28 2.67
C VAL A 18 -4.63 -13.33 1.50
N HIS A 19 -4.20 -13.73 0.30
CA HIS A 19 -4.39 -12.96 -0.92
C HIS A 19 -5.88 -12.71 -1.19
N ALA A 20 -6.72 -13.75 -1.10
CA ALA A 20 -8.16 -13.65 -1.31
C ALA A 20 -8.83 -12.71 -0.29
N ASP A 21 -8.44 -12.79 0.99
CA ASP A 21 -8.98 -11.92 2.03
C ASP A 21 -8.58 -10.45 1.84
N LEU A 22 -7.33 -10.16 1.43
CA LEU A 22 -6.88 -8.82 1.10
C LEU A 22 -7.53 -8.24 -0.17
N ALA A 23 -8.01 -9.11 -1.07
CA ALA A 23 -8.75 -8.72 -2.27
C ALA A 23 -10.26 -8.53 -2.01
N ARG A 24 -10.80 -9.18 -0.98
CA ARG A 24 -12.22 -9.17 -0.64
C ARG A 24 -12.58 -8.13 0.42
N ILE A 25 -11.78 -8.03 1.48
CA ILE A 25 -12.12 -7.23 2.66
C ILE A 25 -11.85 -5.76 2.39
N GLY A 26 -12.93 -4.97 2.30
CA GLY A 26 -12.83 -3.54 2.10
C GLY A 26 -12.43 -2.79 3.37
N VAL A 27 -11.43 -1.93 3.26
CA VAL A 27 -10.95 -1.04 4.32
C VAL A 27 -11.26 0.40 3.93
N THR A 28 -11.71 1.19 4.88
CA THR A 28 -11.96 2.62 4.66
C THR A 28 -10.69 3.40 4.94
N GLY A 29 -10.22 4.12 3.94
CA GLY A 29 -9.24 5.19 4.08
C GLY A 29 -9.94 6.52 4.33
N ILE A 30 -9.31 7.39 5.11
CA ILE A 30 -9.79 8.73 5.39
C ILE A 30 -8.66 9.74 5.22
N TYR A 31 -8.91 10.78 4.44
CA TYR A 31 -8.05 11.95 4.37
C TYR A 31 -8.76 13.15 4.99
N LYS A 32 -8.05 13.88 5.85
CA LYS A 32 -8.53 15.14 6.45
C LYS A 32 -7.47 16.21 6.27
N GLY A 33 -7.77 17.23 5.51
CA GLY A 33 -6.85 18.34 5.29
C GLY A 33 -7.53 19.47 4.51
N ASP A 34 -7.05 20.68 4.68
CA ASP A 34 -7.48 21.88 3.96
C ASP A 34 -9.00 22.10 3.93
N GLY A 35 -9.68 21.76 5.03
CA GLY A 35 -11.14 21.86 5.13
C GLY A 35 -11.91 20.77 4.41
N VAL A 36 -11.23 19.77 3.85
CA VAL A 36 -11.83 18.65 3.10
C VAL A 36 -11.70 17.35 3.88
N VAL A 37 -12.75 16.52 3.84
CA VAL A 37 -12.74 15.15 4.34
C VAL A 37 -13.11 14.21 3.21
N LEU A 38 -12.15 13.37 2.81
CA LEU A 38 -12.36 12.37 1.78
C LEU A 38 -12.35 10.97 2.41
N ARG A 39 -13.31 10.15 2.03
CA ARG A 39 -13.40 8.75 2.43
C ARG A 39 -13.59 7.86 1.23
N ALA A 40 -12.85 6.75 1.20
CA ALA A 40 -13.03 5.73 0.20
C ALA A 40 -12.87 4.35 0.83
N ARG A 41 -13.79 3.44 0.55
CA ARG A 41 -13.68 2.05 0.96
C ARG A 41 -13.25 1.20 -0.22
N ARG A 42 -12.14 0.48 -0.05
CA ARG A 42 -11.61 -0.43 -1.08
C ARG A 42 -10.78 -1.54 -0.44
N PRO A 43 -10.62 -2.70 -1.11
CA PRO A 43 -9.71 -3.73 -0.64
C PRO A 43 -8.25 -3.25 -0.73
N ILE A 44 -7.36 -3.91 -0.01
CA ILE A 44 -5.92 -3.66 -0.11
C ILE A 44 -5.40 -4.04 -1.49
N LEU A 45 -5.82 -5.20 -2.01
CA LEU A 45 -5.52 -5.67 -3.36
C LEU A 45 -6.77 -5.50 -4.24
N ARG A 46 -6.77 -4.53 -5.12
CA ARG A 46 -7.88 -4.33 -6.06
C ARG A 46 -7.51 -4.86 -7.44
N HIS A 47 -8.30 -5.80 -7.93
CA HIS A 47 -8.18 -6.35 -9.27
C HIS A 47 -9.18 -5.68 -10.23
N ASP A 48 -8.84 -5.67 -11.50
CA ASP A 48 -9.73 -5.25 -12.58
C ASP A 48 -10.66 -6.41 -13.01
N GLU A 49 -11.49 -6.14 -14.02
CA GLU A 49 -12.45 -7.11 -14.55
C GLU A 49 -11.78 -8.33 -15.21
N THR A 50 -10.51 -8.23 -15.57
CA THR A 50 -9.72 -9.32 -16.15
C THR A 50 -8.98 -10.15 -15.09
N GLY A 51 -9.10 -9.77 -13.80
CA GLY A 51 -8.40 -10.41 -12.69
C GLY A 51 -6.95 -9.92 -12.49
N ARG A 52 -6.50 -8.89 -13.23
CA ARG A 52 -5.18 -8.31 -13.03
C ARG A 52 -5.18 -7.33 -11.89
N LEU A 53 -4.08 -7.25 -11.14
CA LEU A 53 -3.93 -6.28 -10.07
C LEU A 53 -3.93 -4.85 -10.65
N ALA A 54 -4.95 -4.07 -10.28
CA ALA A 54 -5.12 -2.70 -10.73
C ALA A 54 -4.61 -1.68 -9.70
N GLN A 55 -4.66 -2.01 -8.42
CA GLN A 55 -4.23 -1.09 -7.38
C GLN A 55 -3.88 -1.81 -6.08
N VAL A 56 -2.85 -1.34 -5.39
CA VAL A 56 -2.55 -1.69 -4.00
C VAL A 56 -2.80 -0.46 -3.12
N SER A 57 -3.64 -0.64 -2.10
CA SER A 57 -3.98 0.41 -1.13
C SER A 57 -3.49 0.02 0.27
N PHE A 58 -2.22 0.29 0.55
CA PHE A 58 -1.57 -0.07 1.79
C PHE A 58 -1.00 1.16 2.50
N ASN A 59 -1.88 1.90 3.17
CA ASN A 59 -1.51 3.04 4.02
C ASN A 59 -2.13 2.85 5.41
N ASN A 60 -1.27 2.63 6.40
CA ASN A 60 -1.71 2.39 7.77
C ASN A 60 -2.06 3.68 8.53
N TYR A 61 -1.58 4.84 8.08
CA TYR A 61 -1.79 6.12 8.77
C TYR A 61 -3.14 6.75 8.44
N ASP A 62 -3.63 6.55 7.22
CA ASP A 62 -4.90 7.13 6.74
C ASP A 62 -6.06 6.12 6.81
N ARG A 63 -5.96 5.12 7.67
CA ARG A 63 -7.01 4.14 7.87
C ARG A 63 -8.02 4.67 8.89
N ASP A 64 -9.30 4.67 8.51
CA ASP A 64 -10.41 4.94 9.44
C ASP A 64 -10.63 3.75 10.37
N THR A 65 -11.44 3.95 11.40
CA THR A 65 -11.83 2.88 12.34
C THR A 65 -12.41 1.70 11.57
N VAL A 66 -11.78 0.53 11.74
CA VAL A 66 -12.22 -0.70 11.10
C VAL A 66 -13.39 -1.28 11.90
N ARG A 67 -14.50 -1.53 11.21
CA ARG A 67 -15.70 -2.20 11.77
C ARG A 67 -16.07 -3.35 10.86
N LEU A 68 -15.74 -4.56 11.29
CA LEU A 68 -15.94 -5.81 10.56
C LEU A 68 -16.44 -6.88 11.54
N ALA A 69 -16.99 -7.97 11.04
CA ALA A 69 -17.19 -9.17 11.82
C ALA A 69 -15.86 -9.74 12.31
N ASP A 70 -15.85 -10.48 13.40
CA ASP A 70 -14.62 -10.94 14.06
C ASP A 70 -13.70 -11.75 13.15
N ASP A 71 -14.23 -12.61 12.30
CA ASP A 71 -13.46 -13.43 11.39
C ASP A 71 -12.80 -12.57 10.30
N ASP A 72 -13.53 -11.63 9.71
CA ASP A 72 -12.99 -10.67 8.74
C ASP A 72 -11.94 -9.75 9.38
N MET A 73 -12.14 -9.37 10.64
CA MET A 73 -11.17 -8.57 11.38
C MET A 73 -9.84 -9.34 11.56
N ARG A 74 -9.93 -10.60 11.99
CA ARG A 74 -8.74 -11.48 12.13
C ARG A 74 -8.04 -11.71 10.81
N ALA A 75 -8.81 -12.03 9.75
CA ALA A 75 -8.29 -12.24 8.40
C ALA A 75 -7.60 -10.97 7.86
N LEU A 76 -8.21 -9.80 8.00
CA LEU A 76 -7.61 -8.53 7.60
C LEU A 76 -6.27 -8.27 8.28
N TYR A 77 -6.21 -8.38 9.60
CA TYR A 77 -4.96 -8.12 10.33
C TYR A 77 -3.89 -9.17 10.10
N ALA A 78 -4.27 -10.44 9.88
CA ALA A 78 -3.34 -11.47 9.44
C ALA A 78 -2.76 -11.12 8.05
N GLY A 79 -3.62 -10.71 7.13
CA GLY A 79 -3.23 -10.27 5.80
C GLY A 79 -2.32 -9.04 5.79
N ILE A 80 -2.64 -8.04 6.60
CA ILE A 80 -1.79 -6.85 6.76
C ILE A 80 -0.39 -7.22 7.25
N ARG A 81 -0.29 -8.12 8.26
CA ARG A 81 1.01 -8.58 8.75
C ARG A 81 1.80 -9.36 7.71
N ALA A 82 1.14 -10.25 6.97
CA ALA A 82 1.79 -11.02 5.91
C ALA A 82 2.31 -10.09 4.80
N PHE A 83 1.49 -9.15 4.34
CA PHE A 83 1.87 -8.17 3.34
C PHE A 83 3.05 -7.30 3.82
N ASP A 84 2.97 -6.76 5.03
CA ASP A 84 4.02 -5.92 5.63
C ASP A 84 5.33 -6.70 5.81
N SER A 85 5.26 -7.94 6.26
CA SER A 85 6.43 -8.82 6.41
C SER A 85 7.16 -8.99 5.08
N MET A 86 6.44 -9.37 4.01
CA MET A 86 7.01 -9.51 2.67
C MET A 86 7.56 -8.17 2.13
N ALA A 87 6.84 -7.08 2.34
CA ALA A 87 7.25 -5.75 1.91
C ALA A 87 8.56 -5.28 2.56
N ASN A 88 8.87 -5.78 3.75
CA ASN A 88 10.08 -5.44 4.49
C ASN A 88 11.27 -6.38 4.22
N GLU A 89 11.10 -7.42 3.43
CA GLU A 89 12.22 -8.28 2.99
C GLU A 89 13.18 -7.46 2.11
N PRO A 90 14.50 -7.57 2.33
CA PRO A 90 15.49 -6.77 1.60
C PRO A 90 15.40 -6.90 0.07
N GLU A 91 15.12 -8.11 -0.43
CA GLU A 91 15.01 -8.43 -1.85
C GLU A 91 13.75 -7.85 -2.52
N MET A 92 12.75 -7.48 -1.72
CA MET A 92 11.53 -6.83 -2.19
C MET A 92 11.69 -5.32 -2.27
N GLN A 93 12.73 -4.76 -1.67
CA GLN A 93 12.90 -3.31 -1.54
C GLN A 93 13.94 -2.75 -2.49
N TRP A 94 13.55 -1.73 -3.24
CA TRP A 94 14.49 -0.83 -3.88
C TRP A 94 14.75 0.37 -2.96
N ARG A 95 16.01 0.57 -2.54
CA ARG A 95 16.45 1.68 -1.68
C ARG A 95 17.38 2.58 -2.46
N TYR A 96 17.07 3.85 -2.47
CA TYR A 96 17.87 4.86 -3.16
C TYR A 96 17.92 6.16 -2.36
N THR A 97 19.07 6.80 -2.34
CA THR A 97 19.25 8.12 -1.73
C THR A 97 19.22 9.17 -2.83
N LEU A 98 18.12 9.92 -2.91
CA LEU A 98 17.96 11.00 -3.87
C LEU A 98 19.02 12.09 -3.67
N ARG A 99 19.63 12.55 -4.75
CA ARG A 99 20.57 13.65 -4.80
C ARG A 99 19.87 14.92 -5.27
N PRO A 100 20.44 16.11 -5.02
CA PRO A 100 19.94 17.34 -5.62
C PRO A 100 19.86 17.24 -7.15
N GLY A 101 18.68 17.51 -7.72
CA GLY A 101 18.41 17.37 -9.14
C GLY A 101 17.82 16.03 -9.57
N ASP A 102 17.81 15.00 -8.73
CA ASP A 102 17.14 13.75 -9.04
C ASP A 102 15.61 13.94 -9.04
N MET A 103 14.97 13.35 -10.03
CA MET A 103 13.53 13.26 -10.15
C MET A 103 13.10 11.79 -10.17
N LEU A 104 12.06 11.47 -9.40
CA LEU A 104 11.48 10.14 -9.35
C LEU A 104 10.03 10.21 -9.79
N VAL A 105 9.67 9.40 -10.79
CA VAL A 105 8.31 9.26 -11.31
C VAL A 105 7.89 7.80 -11.18
N PHE A 106 6.71 7.55 -10.64
CA PHE A 106 6.18 6.20 -10.47
C PHE A 106 4.66 6.21 -10.42
N ASP A 107 4.05 5.07 -10.78
CA ASP A 107 2.62 4.84 -10.60
C ASP A 107 2.31 4.58 -9.12
N ASN A 108 1.63 5.52 -8.49
CA ASN A 108 1.28 5.46 -7.06
C ASN A 108 0.23 4.38 -6.73
N TRP A 109 -0.44 3.82 -7.73
CA TRP A 109 -1.36 2.70 -7.51
C TRP A 109 -0.65 1.36 -7.47
N ARG A 110 0.54 1.28 -8.03
CA ARG A 110 1.33 0.04 -8.16
C ARG A 110 2.54 0.01 -7.25
N VAL A 111 3.17 1.17 -7.01
CA VAL A 111 4.43 1.27 -6.27
C VAL A 111 4.19 1.82 -4.87
N LEU A 112 4.46 1.00 -3.88
CA LEU A 112 4.47 1.45 -2.50
C LEU A 112 5.83 2.07 -2.18
N HIS A 113 5.77 3.17 -1.44
CA HIS A 113 6.96 3.94 -1.13
C HIS A 113 6.91 4.44 0.30
N GLY A 114 8.06 4.58 0.86
CA GLY A 114 8.27 5.12 2.20
C GLY A 114 9.56 5.91 2.25
N ARG A 115 9.80 6.49 3.39
CA ARG A 115 10.98 7.31 3.65
C ARG A 115 11.76 6.74 4.83
N GLY A 116 13.05 6.52 4.62
CA GLY A 116 13.99 6.23 5.70
C GLY A 116 14.31 7.46 6.54
N ALA A 117 14.93 7.24 7.68
CA ALA A 117 15.50 8.31 8.50
C ALA A 117 16.55 9.12 7.71
N PHE A 118 16.66 10.41 7.99
CA PHE A 118 17.64 11.29 7.38
C PHE A 118 18.22 12.27 8.41
N ARG A 119 19.38 12.83 8.12
CA ARG A 119 20.01 13.88 8.91
C ARG A 119 20.20 15.13 8.05
N GLY A 120 20.15 16.30 8.68
CA GLY A 120 20.37 17.59 8.02
C GLY A 120 19.12 18.19 7.39
N LYS A 121 19.30 19.28 6.65
CA LYS A 121 18.22 19.99 5.96
C LYS A 121 17.84 19.27 4.67
N ARG A 122 16.55 19.12 4.42
CA ARG A 122 16.01 18.48 3.23
C ARG A 122 14.82 19.27 2.72
N LYS A 123 14.78 19.51 1.41
CA LYS A 123 13.62 20.06 0.71
C LYS A 123 13.28 19.11 -0.44
N MET A 124 12.03 18.69 -0.52
CA MET A 124 11.48 17.91 -1.64
C MET A 124 10.27 18.64 -2.16
N ALA A 125 10.11 18.63 -3.47
CA ALA A 125 8.86 19.02 -4.15
C ALA A 125 8.27 17.79 -4.82
N GLY A 126 6.95 17.69 -4.82
CA GLY A 126 6.23 16.59 -5.48
C GLY A 126 4.95 17.09 -6.09
N ALA A 127 4.48 16.39 -7.10
CA ALA A 127 3.18 16.62 -7.73
C ALA A 127 2.53 15.28 -8.05
N TYR A 128 1.19 15.26 -8.05
CA TYR A 128 0.40 14.16 -8.58
C TYR A 128 -0.13 14.57 -9.94
N ILE A 129 -0.04 13.65 -10.90
CA ILE A 129 -0.55 13.82 -12.27
C ILE A 129 -1.68 12.81 -12.42
N ASN A 130 -2.88 13.29 -12.76
CA ASN A 130 -4.08 12.49 -13.04
C ASN A 130 -4.32 12.41 -14.54
#